data_e6e5d8d44c3e177fd3c96944d58b16e1
#
_entry.id   e6e5d8d44c3e177fd3c96944d58b16e1
#
_cell.length_a   1.000
_cell.length_b   1.000
_cell.length_c   1.000
_cell.angle_alpha   90.00
_cell.angle_beta   90.00
_cell.angle_gamma   90.00
#
_symmetry.space_group_name_H-M   'P 1'
#
loop_
_entity.id
_entity.type
_entity.pdbx_description
1 polymer ?
#
loop_
_entity_poly.entity_id
_entity_poly.type
_entity_poly.pdbx_seq_one_letter_code
_entity_poly.pdbx_strand_id
1 'polypeptide(L)'
;MKKHLLLFITEILLPLTTYAYTGDVVIDGIRYNVVTKGQTAEVSFNNYSGNVTIPSTIEYDGVTCYVTSIGEQAFWKCEELTSITIPNTVTSIGQYAFTGCRSLTSVVIPSSVEKICFDAFWCCSGLTTVTISDGVISIDDNAFSGCNSLSSITIPKSVTFIGKFVFSGCI
;
A
#
# COMPACT_ATOMS: atom_id res chain seq x y z
N MET A 1 -24.88 -30.55 -53.05
CA MET A 1 -25.20 -30.71 -51.62
C MET A 1 -23.93 -30.49 -50.81
N LYS A 2 -23.74 -29.28 -50.23
CA LYS A 2 -22.61 -28.96 -49.35
C LYS A 2 -23.00 -29.35 -47.93
N LYS A 3 -22.31 -30.32 -47.33
CA LYS A 3 -22.45 -30.65 -45.90
C LYS A 3 -21.73 -29.62 -45.08
N HIS A 4 -22.50 -28.81 -44.31
CA HIS A 4 -21.95 -27.98 -43.24
C HIS A 4 -21.53 -28.87 -42.09
N LEU A 5 -20.21 -28.97 -41.88
CA LEU A 5 -19.65 -29.55 -40.67
C LEU A 5 -19.77 -28.54 -39.54
N LEU A 6 -20.78 -28.76 -38.69
CA LEU A 6 -20.95 -27.99 -37.45
C LEU A 6 -19.87 -28.47 -36.46
N LEU A 7 -18.81 -27.65 -36.30
CA LEU A 7 -17.80 -27.89 -35.29
C LEU A 7 -18.42 -27.45 -33.97
N PHE A 8 -18.92 -28.40 -33.17
CA PHE A 8 -19.20 -28.14 -31.75
C PHE A 8 -17.86 -28.01 -31.05
N ILE A 9 -17.43 -26.79 -30.84
CA ILE A 9 -16.40 -26.47 -29.81
C ILE A 9 -17.10 -26.68 -28.48
N THR A 10 -17.01 -27.88 -27.92
CA THR A 10 -17.24 -28.07 -26.49
C THR A 10 -16.14 -27.28 -25.79
N GLU A 11 -16.47 -26.08 -25.33
CA GLU A 11 -15.68 -25.43 -24.29
C GLU A 11 -15.57 -26.44 -23.16
N ILE A 12 -14.41 -27.11 -23.09
CA ILE A 12 -14.04 -27.83 -21.90
C ILE A 12 -13.87 -26.75 -20.84
N LEU A 13 -14.95 -26.56 -20.05
CA LEU A 13 -14.86 -25.85 -18.78
C LEU A 13 -13.95 -26.70 -17.89
N LEU A 14 -12.63 -26.58 -18.09
CA LEU A 14 -11.68 -27.08 -17.12
C LEU A 14 -12.07 -26.38 -15.81
N PRO A 15 -12.31 -27.12 -14.72
CA PRO A 15 -12.46 -26.47 -13.44
C PRO A 15 -11.20 -25.60 -13.29
N LEU A 16 -11.39 -24.30 -13.08
CA LEU A 16 -10.33 -23.43 -12.61
C LEU A 16 -9.85 -24.06 -11.29
N THR A 17 -8.97 -25.04 -11.41
CA THR A 17 -8.19 -25.54 -10.29
C THR A 17 -7.38 -24.34 -9.86
N THR A 18 -7.83 -23.72 -8.80
CA THR A 18 -7.31 -22.54 -8.16
C THR A 18 -5.88 -22.78 -7.73
N TYR A 19 -4.95 -22.69 -8.67
CA TYR A 19 -3.56 -22.45 -8.32
C TYR A 19 -3.53 -21.07 -7.69
N ALA A 20 -3.09 -21.01 -6.44
CA ALA A 20 -2.73 -19.74 -5.82
C ALA A 20 -1.56 -19.18 -6.64
N TYR A 21 -1.86 -18.41 -7.68
CA TYR A 21 -0.84 -17.73 -8.44
C TYR A 21 -0.40 -16.52 -7.60
N THR A 22 0.87 -16.54 -7.21
CA THR A 22 1.54 -15.36 -6.66
C THR A 22 2.32 -14.73 -7.79
N GLY A 23 1.94 -13.55 -8.21
CA GLY A 23 2.58 -12.82 -9.30
C GLY A 23 3.13 -11.48 -8.84
N ASP A 24 4.28 -11.12 -9.40
CA ASP A 24 4.83 -9.77 -9.33
C ASP A 24 4.48 -9.07 -10.65
N VAL A 25 3.69 -8.01 -10.58
CA VAL A 25 3.15 -7.32 -11.76
C VAL A 25 3.19 -5.81 -11.59
N VAL A 26 3.33 -5.08 -12.69
CA VAL A 26 3.17 -3.62 -12.72
C VAL A 26 1.89 -3.28 -13.47
N ILE A 27 0.97 -2.60 -12.80
CA ILE A 27 -0.30 -2.11 -13.35
C ILE A 27 -0.35 -0.62 -13.09
N ASP A 28 -0.57 0.20 -14.14
CA ASP A 28 -0.63 1.66 -14.08
C ASP A 28 0.56 2.29 -13.33
N GLY A 29 1.76 1.73 -13.51
CA GLY A 29 3.00 2.20 -12.91
C GLY A 29 3.21 1.75 -11.45
N ILE A 30 2.28 1.05 -10.84
CA ILE A 30 2.41 0.52 -9.49
C ILE A 30 2.72 -0.97 -9.54
N ARG A 31 3.71 -1.39 -8.76
CA ARG A 31 4.12 -2.80 -8.65
C ARG A 31 3.38 -3.48 -7.52
N TYR A 32 2.89 -4.68 -7.81
CA TYR A 32 2.09 -5.47 -6.87
C TYR A 32 2.61 -6.90 -6.75
N ASN A 33 2.59 -7.42 -5.54
CA ASN A 33 2.57 -8.85 -5.27
C ASN A 33 1.10 -9.30 -5.20
N VAL A 34 0.67 -10.15 -6.12
CA VAL A 34 -0.74 -10.55 -6.24
C VAL A 34 -0.93 -11.98 -5.78
N VAL A 35 -1.98 -12.23 -5.00
CA VAL A 35 -2.41 -13.57 -4.56
C VAL A 35 -3.85 -13.80 -5.04
N THR A 36 -3.99 -14.43 -6.21
CA THR A 36 -5.32 -14.60 -6.86
C THR A 36 -6.29 -15.45 -6.04
N LYS A 37 -5.82 -16.50 -5.37
CA LYS A 37 -6.67 -17.33 -4.48
C LYS A 37 -7.27 -16.54 -3.32
N GLY A 38 -6.54 -15.56 -2.77
CA GLY A 38 -6.98 -14.66 -1.71
C GLY A 38 -7.69 -13.42 -2.25
N GLN A 39 -7.66 -13.20 -3.56
CA GLN A 39 -8.10 -11.96 -4.21
C GLN A 39 -7.48 -10.71 -3.57
N THR A 40 -6.19 -10.80 -3.24
CA THR A 40 -5.45 -9.71 -2.59
C THR A 40 -4.23 -9.29 -3.38
N ALA A 41 -3.88 -8.02 -3.25
CA ALA A 41 -2.67 -7.45 -3.79
C ALA A 41 -1.97 -6.59 -2.72
N GLU A 42 -0.66 -6.66 -2.71
CA GLU A 42 0.22 -5.83 -1.89
C GLU A 42 1.03 -4.92 -2.79
N VAL A 43 1.07 -3.62 -2.49
CA VAL A 43 1.99 -2.69 -3.17
C VAL A 43 3.41 -3.06 -2.77
N SER A 44 4.27 -3.31 -3.76
CA SER A 44 5.65 -3.71 -3.54
C SER A 44 6.65 -2.66 -4.02
N PHE A 45 7.92 -2.87 -3.69
CA PHE A 45 8.99 -1.93 -3.98
C PHE A 45 9.11 -1.59 -5.47
N ASN A 46 9.12 -0.30 -5.77
CA ASN A 46 9.49 0.27 -7.06
C ASN A 46 10.00 1.71 -6.86
N ASN A 47 10.59 2.31 -7.87
CA ASN A 47 11.03 3.69 -7.82
C ASN A 47 9.87 4.62 -8.22
N TYR A 48 9.08 5.04 -7.24
CA TYR A 48 7.91 5.90 -7.45
C TYR A 48 8.26 7.38 -7.37
N SER A 49 7.62 8.20 -8.19
CA SER A 49 7.82 9.67 -8.22
C SER A 49 6.49 10.40 -8.45
N GLY A 50 6.46 11.70 -8.12
CA GLY A 50 5.28 12.54 -8.32
C GLY A 50 4.09 12.13 -7.45
N ASN A 51 2.90 12.14 -8.03
CA ASN A 51 1.65 11.81 -7.34
C ASN A 51 1.27 10.37 -7.62
N VAL A 52 1.14 9.55 -6.58
CA VAL A 52 0.72 8.15 -6.68
C VAL A 52 -0.66 7.98 -6.05
N THR A 53 -1.58 7.37 -6.79
CA THR A 53 -2.90 6.97 -6.27
C THR A 53 -3.00 5.46 -6.30
N ILE A 54 -3.04 4.83 -5.14
CA ILE A 54 -3.22 3.39 -5.01
C ILE A 54 -4.72 3.10 -5.20
N PRO A 55 -5.13 2.28 -6.19
CA PRO A 55 -6.52 1.88 -6.36
C PRO A 55 -6.95 0.91 -5.26
N SER A 56 -8.26 0.83 -5.00
CA SER A 56 -8.80 -0.16 -4.05
C SER A 56 -8.76 -1.59 -4.58
N THR A 57 -8.79 -1.75 -5.92
CA THR A 57 -8.76 -3.04 -6.60
C THR A 57 -7.92 -2.95 -7.87
N ILE A 58 -7.38 -4.08 -8.29
CA ILE A 58 -6.73 -4.29 -9.58
C ILE A 58 -7.32 -5.52 -10.27
N GLU A 59 -7.26 -5.55 -11.59
CA GLU A 59 -7.59 -6.74 -12.37
C GLU A 59 -6.29 -7.47 -12.73
N TYR A 60 -6.20 -8.72 -12.38
CA TYR A 60 -5.04 -9.56 -12.70
C TYR A 60 -5.49 -10.95 -13.12
N ASP A 61 -5.15 -11.33 -14.34
CA ASP A 61 -5.47 -12.64 -14.95
C ASP A 61 -6.98 -12.99 -14.88
N GLY A 62 -7.84 -11.95 -15.11
CA GLY A 62 -9.30 -12.08 -15.04
C GLY A 62 -9.87 -12.18 -13.62
N VAL A 63 -9.05 -11.92 -12.59
CA VAL A 63 -9.47 -11.92 -11.19
C VAL A 63 -9.35 -10.51 -10.62
N THR A 64 -10.44 -10.01 -10.03
CA THR A 64 -10.42 -8.76 -9.24
C THR A 64 -9.73 -9.03 -7.91
N CYS A 65 -8.62 -8.32 -7.66
CA CYS A 65 -7.85 -8.41 -6.42
C CYS A 65 -7.95 -7.08 -5.65
N TYR A 66 -8.25 -7.15 -4.36
CA TYR A 66 -8.27 -5.98 -3.48
C TYR A 66 -6.84 -5.62 -3.05
N VAL A 67 -6.50 -4.33 -3.12
CA VAL A 67 -5.22 -3.84 -2.60
C VAL A 67 -5.35 -3.69 -1.09
N THR A 68 -4.77 -4.63 -0.34
CA THR A 68 -4.97 -4.76 1.10
C THR A 68 -3.77 -4.35 1.94
N SER A 69 -2.61 -4.18 1.32
CA SER A 69 -1.40 -3.79 2.05
C SER A 69 -0.43 -2.95 1.21
N ILE A 70 0.33 -2.13 1.90
CA ILE A 70 1.56 -1.52 1.41
C ILE A 70 2.69 -2.33 2.04
N GLY A 71 3.48 -3.02 1.22
CA GLY A 71 4.50 -3.95 1.66
C GLY A 71 5.69 -3.28 2.34
N GLU A 72 6.56 -4.11 2.90
CA GLU A 72 7.84 -3.66 3.44
C GLU A 72 8.66 -2.95 2.35
N GLN A 73 9.19 -1.77 2.69
CA GLN A 73 10.02 -0.95 1.79
C GLN A 73 9.34 -0.54 0.46
N ALA A 74 8.01 -0.64 0.34
CA ALA A 74 7.30 -0.41 -0.93
C ALA A 74 7.69 0.92 -1.60
N PHE A 75 7.82 2.00 -0.85
CA PHE A 75 8.23 3.35 -1.30
C PHE A 75 9.58 3.78 -0.71
N TRP A 76 10.44 2.82 -0.34
CA TRP A 76 11.73 3.13 0.29
C TRP A 76 12.58 4.03 -0.59
N LYS A 77 12.98 5.20 -0.03
CA LYS A 77 13.77 6.24 -0.72
C LYS A 77 13.16 6.76 -2.03
N CYS A 78 11.85 6.73 -2.17
CA CYS A 78 11.17 7.43 -3.25
C CYS A 78 11.24 8.95 -2.98
N GLU A 79 12.43 9.52 -3.15
CA GLU A 79 12.72 10.92 -2.77
C GLU A 79 11.90 11.93 -3.56
N GLU A 80 11.45 11.56 -4.76
CA GLU A 80 10.63 12.39 -5.65
C GLU A 80 9.11 12.14 -5.50
N LEU A 81 8.68 11.26 -4.60
CA LEU A 81 7.26 11.06 -4.31
C LEU A 81 6.71 12.30 -3.60
N THR A 82 5.74 13.00 -4.22
CA THR A 82 5.20 14.26 -3.69
C THR A 82 3.88 14.08 -2.97
N SER A 83 3.06 13.13 -3.40
CA SER A 83 1.80 12.77 -2.72
C SER A 83 1.45 11.30 -2.89
N ILE A 84 0.70 10.78 -1.93
CA ILE A 84 0.18 9.41 -1.95
C ILE A 84 -1.28 9.40 -1.52
N THR A 85 -2.12 8.70 -2.28
CA THR A 85 -3.50 8.39 -1.88
C THR A 85 -3.59 6.91 -1.53
N ILE A 86 -3.98 6.60 -0.29
CA ILE A 86 -4.10 5.24 0.24
C ILE A 86 -5.59 4.90 0.37
N PRO A 87 -6.09 3.85 -0.29
CA PRO A 87 -7.51 3.50 -0.24
C PRO A 87 -7.88 2.82 1.10
N ASN A 88 -9.17 2.86 1.43
CA ASN A 88 -9.71 2.23 2.66
C ASN A 88 -9.71 0.68 2.63
N THR A 89 -9.21 0.06 1.57
CA THR A 89 -8.98 -1.38 1.52
C THR A 89 -7.65 -1.78 2.14
N VAL A 90 -6.71 -0.81 2.28
CA VAL A 90 -5.39 -1.05 2.89
C VAL A 90 -5.55 -1.16 4.40
N THR A 91 -5.16 -2.31 4.96
CA THR A 91 -5.23 -2.61 6.38
C THR A 91 -3.87 -2.54 7.08
N SER A 92 -2.77 -2.55 6.30
CA SER A 92 -1.42 -2.49 6.86
C SER A 92 -0.45 -1.68 6.01
N ILE A 93 0.44 -0.96 6.69
CA ILE A 93 1.59 -0.26 6.12
C ILE A 93 2.84 -0.91 6.72
N GLY A 94 3.64 -1.56 5.88
CA GLY A 94 4.79 -2.35 6.28
C GLY A 94 5.94 -1.54 6.86
N GLN A 95 6.95 -2.26 7.38
CA GLN A 95 8.17 -1.65 7.90
C GLN A 95 8.90 -0.89 6.78
N TYR A 96 9.48 0.26 7.10
CA TYR A 96 10.22 1.11 6.15
C TYR A 96 9.42 1.55 4.91
N ALA A 97 8.10 1.37 4.88
CA ALA A 97 7.30 1.52 3.66
C ALA A 97 7.52 2.85 2.94
N PHE A 98 7.64 3.97 3.66
CA PHE A 98 7.89 5.30 3.11
C PHE A 98 9.20 5.93 3.63
N THR A 99 10.11 5.13 4.19
CA THR A 99 11.39 5.63 4.68
C THR A 99 12.12 6.46 3.64
N GLY A 100 12.46 7.70 3.98
CA GLY A 100 13.23 8.59 3.11
C GLY A 100 12.46 9.21 1.95
N CYS A 101 11.13 9.22 1.95
CA CYS A 101 10.30 9.95 1.00
C CYS A 101 10.36 11.46 1.30
N ARG A 102 11.45 12.11 0.91
CA ARG A 102 11.79 13.47 1.34
C ARG A 102 10.90 14.55 0.75
N SER A 103 10.30 14.31 -0.42
CA SER A 103 9.38 15.25 -1.08
C SER A 103 7.91 15.02 -0.71
N LEU A 104 7.59 13.96 0.06
CA LEU A 104 6.22 13.71 0.52
C LEU A 104 5.82 14.79 1.52
N THR A 105 4.79 15.59 1.18
CA THR A 105 4.38 16.75 1.99
C THR A 105 3.24 16.44 2.94
N SER A 106 2.38 15.51 2.56
CA SER A 106 1.22 15.13 3.38
C SER A 106 0.85 13.67 3.19
N VAL A 107 0.27 13.06 4.20
CA VAL A 107 -0.31 11.72 4.14
C VAL A 107 -1.56 11.61 5.00
N VAL A 108 -2.56 10.90 4.49
CA VAL A 108 -3.74 10.47 5.25
C VAL A 108 -3.65 8.97 5.45
N ILE A 109 -3.57 8.55 6.71
CA ILE A 109 -3.62 7.13 7.10
C ILE A 109 -5.10 6.76 7.27
N PRO A 110 -5.67 5.89 6.43
CA PRO A 110 -7.09 5.57 6.47
C PRO A 110 -7.46 4.77 7.73
N SER A 111 -8.76 4.79 8.08
CA SER A 111 -9.28 4.11 9.27
C SER A 111 -9.21 2.58 9.22
N SER A 112 -8.97 2.02 8.05
CA SER A 112 -8.74 0.59 7.85
C SER A 112 -7.37 0.12 8.32
N VAL A 113 -6.39 1.04 8.45
CA VAL A 113 -5.03 0.72 8.92
C VAL A 113 -5.04 0.62 10.44
N GLU A 114 -4.74 -0.55 10.97
CA GLU A 114 -4.67 -0.78 12.42
C GLU A 114 -3.30 -0.45 13.01
N LYS A 115 -2.25 -0.54 12.19
CA LYS A 115 -0.87 -0.40 12.67
C LYS A 115 -0.01 0.39 11.70
N ILE A 116 0.75 1.35 12.24
CA ILE A 116 1.87 2.02 11.56
C ILE A 116 3.15 1.36 12.04
N CYS A 117 3.81 0.61 11.16
CA CYS A 117 4.94 -0.25 11.52
C CYS A 117 6.24 0.54 11.75
N PHE A 118 7.27 -0.18 12.21
CA PHE A 118 8.61 0.32 12.49
C PHE A 118 9.19 1.10 11.31
N ASP A 119 9.73 2.30 11.55
CA ASP A 119 10.36 3.20 10.58
C ASP A 119 9.48 3.53 9.35
N ALA A 120 8.16 3.33 9.40
CA ALA A 120 7.29 3.44 8.22
C ALA A 120 7.43 4.77 7.48
N PHE A 121 7.59 5.90 8.18
CA PHE A 121 7.81 7.25 7.64
C PHE A 121 9.12 7.87 8.14
N TRP A 122 10.11 7.03 8.46
CA TRP A 122 11.41 7.52 8.93
C TRP A 122 12.07 8.45 7.91
N CYS A 123 12.56 9.61 8.37
CA CYS A 123 13.24 10.60 7.52
C CYS A 123 12.39 11.13 6.34
N CYS A 124 11.06 11.17 6.45
CA CYS A 124 10.19 11.92 5.55
C CYS A 124 10.30 13.41 5.87
N SER A 125 11.45 14.03 5.57
CA SER A 125 11.81 15.37 6.02
C SER A 125 10.92 16.48 5.47
N GLY A 126 10.26 16.27 4.32
CA GLY A 126 9.30 17.20 3.72
C GLY A 126 7.87 17.10 4.28
N LEU A 127 7.61 16.10 5.14
CA LEU A 127 6.26 15.83 5.63
C LEU A 127 5.82 16.90 6.64
N THR A 128 4.83 17.72 6.26
CA THR A 128 4.29 18.82 7.07
C THR A 128 2.98 18.45 7.75
N THR A 129 2.22 17.53 7.14
CA THR A 129 0.88 17.18 7.61
C THR A 129 0.69 15.67 7.60
N VAL A 130 0.29 15.11 8.74
CA VAL A 130 -0.13 13.72 8.86
C VAL A 130 -1.51 13.69 9.47
N THR A 131 -2.45 13.06 8.80
CA THR A 131 -3.77 12.76 9.35
C THR A 131 -3.83 11.27 9.66
N ILE A 132 -3.97 10.93 10.94
CA ILE A 132 -4.20 9.56 11.39
C ILE A 132 -5.69 9.43 11.70
N SER A 133 -6.37 8.55 10.96
CA SER A 133 -7.82 8.34 11.16
C SER A 133 -8.09 7.46 12.38
N ASP A 134 -9.29 7.56 12.94
CA ASP A 134 -9.77 6.65 13.97
C ASP A 134 -9.84 5.22 13.40
N GLY A 135 -9.15 4.28 14.06
CA GLY A 135 -8.94 2.89 13.58
C GLY A 135 -7.50 2.44 13.79
N VAL A 136 -6.55 3.38 13.73
CA VAL A 136 -5.15 3.06 14.08
C VAL A 136 -5.05 2.77 15.57
N ILE A 137 -4.51 1.60 15.90
CA ILE A 137 -4.38 1.10 17.29
C ILE A 137 -2.96 1.29 17.80
N SER A 138 -1.95 1.15 16.92
CA SER A 138 -0.55 1.23 17.33
C SER A 138 0.32 1.98 16.33
N ILE A 139 1.31 2.69 16.89
CA ILE A 139 2.38 3.38 16.17
C ILE A 139 3.69 2.83 16.71
N ASP A 140 4.44 2.11 15.89
CA ASP A 140 5.68 1.43 16.30
C ASP A 140 6.87 2.41 16.43
N ASP A 141 7.99 1.87 16.90
CA ASP A 141 9.23 2.63 17.11
C ASP A 141 9.65 3.39 15.84
N ASN A 142 10.10 4.62 16.01
CA ASN A 142 10.60 5.56 14.99
C ASN A 142 9.64 5.86 13.83
N ALA A 143 8.37 5.51 13.89
CA ALA A 143 7.46 5.58 12.74
C ALA A 143 7.47 6.94 12.01
N PHE A 144 7.65 8.07 12.71
CA PHE A 144 7.77 9.41 12.15
C PHE A 144 9.08 10.11 12.55
N SER A 145 10.08 9.37 13.01
CA SER A 145 11.37 9.95 13.40
C SER A 145 12.06 10.61 12.20
N GLY A 146 12.62 11.80 12.40
CA GLY A 146 13.26 12.57 11.34
C GLY A 146 12.30 13.26 10.36
N CYS A 147 11.01 13.36 10.66
CA CYS A 147 10.07 14.18 9.93
C CYS A 147 10.24 15.65 10.33
N ASN A 148 11.34 16.27 9.88
CA ASN A 148 11.81 17.57 10.39
C ASN A 148 10.86 18.75 10.10
N SER A 149 9.94 18.61 9.15
CA SER A 149 8.92 19.63 8.82
C SER A 149 7.60 19.41 9.54
N LEU A 150 7.45 18.32 10.33
CA LEU A 150 6.21 17.99 11.01
C LEU A 150 6.16 18.71 12.37
N SER A 151 5.42 19.83 12.41
CA SER A 151 5.31 20.67 13.60
C SER A 151 4.16 20.27 14.54
N SER A 152 3.20 19.53 14.03
CA SER A 152 2.07 19.04 14.83
C SER A 152 1.46 17.79 14.23
N ILE A 153 0.91 16.94 15.08
CA ILE A 153 0.13 15.76 14.69
C ILE A 153 -0.94 15.50 15.74
N THR A 154 -2.12 15.11 15.28
CA THR A 154 -3.19 14.69 16.18
C THR A 154 -3.20 13.16 16.26
N ILE A 155 -3.07 12.64 17.47
CA ILE A 155 -3.17 11.21 17.74
C ILE A 155 -4.62 10.87 18.07
N PRO A 156 -5.30 10.00 17.31
CA PRO A 156 -6.68 9.63 17.57
C PRO A 156 -6.81 8.80 18.86
N LYS A 157 -8.02 8.79 19.43
CA LYS A 157 -8.30 8.07 20.69
C LYS A 157 -8.19 6.54 20.56
N SER A 158 -8.24 6.03 19.34
CA SER A 158 -8.07 4.61 19.04
C SER A 158 -6.65 4.11 19.30
N VAL A 159 -5.63 5.00 19.26
CA VAL A 159 -4.23 4.62 19.50
C VAL A 159 -4.03 4.31 20.97
N THR A 160 -3.66 3.05 21.25
CA THR A 160 -3.39 2.52 22.60
C THR A 160 -1.90 2.25 22.85
N PHE A 161 -1.09 2.24 21.80
CA PHE A 161 0.35 2.02 21.88
C PHE A 161 1.13 3.01 21.01
N ILE A 162 2.14 3.64 21.58
CA ILE A 162 3.13 4.48 20.89
C ILE A 162 4.51 3.98 21.29
N GLY A 163 5.30 3.62 20.29
CA GLY A 163 6.65 3.10 20.43
C GLY A 163 7.67 4.16 20.86
N LYS A 164 8.94 3.79 20.82
CA LYS A 164 10.05 4.68 21.17
C LYS A 164 10.43 5.57 20.00
N PHE A 165 10.86 6.80 20.30
CA PHE A 165 11.41 7.75 19.32
C PHE A 165 10.48 8.09 18.16
N VAL A 166 9.17 7.82 18.26
CA VAL A 166 8.20 7.99 17.16
C VAL A 166 8.30 9.36 16.52
N PHE A 167 8.47 10.42 17.30
CA PHE A 167 8.55 11.82 16.82
C PHE A 167 9.94 12.45 17.07
N SER A 168 10.98 11.64 17.20
CA SER A 168 12.34 12.16 17.39
C SER A 168 12.77 12.97 16.17
N GLY A 169 13.23 14.21 16.36
CA GLY A 169 13.62 15.09 15.25
C GLY A 169 12.47 15.77 14.51
N CYS A 170 11.22 15.63 14.95
CA CYS A 170 10.13 16.52 14.54
C CYS A 170 10.30 17.89 15.21
N ILE A 171 9.98 19.00 14.52
CA ILE A 171 10.23 20.38 15.00
C ILE A 171 8.92 21.13 15.14
#